data_dd050ca8f2d02712a4346474cf13efc8
#
_entry.id   dd050ca8f2d02712a4346474cf13efc8
#
_cell.length_a   1.000
_cell.length_b   1.000
_cell.length_c   1.000
_cell.angle_alpha   90.00
_cell.angle_beta   90.00
_cell.angle_gamma   90.00
#
_symmetry.space_group_name_H-M   'P 1'
#
loop_
_entity.id
_entity.type
_entity.pdbx_description
1 polymer ?
#
loop_
_entity_poly.entity_id
_entity_poly.type
_entity_poly.pdbx_seq_one_letter_code
_entity_poly.pdbx_strand_id
1 'polypeptide(L)'
;DVCSSDLNVSVRIPSVFNVIKVETAGEMNKAIKKLIPSQDIFISTAAVSDFKFEDKDTHKIDSSKALSINLKPTIKIIRQIKELNPDIFLVGFKAEVNISKEDIIASAKQQIKDAGTDLVIANDVSDENCHFGSDNNKVWIVDDDIVSVPLSSKKEIANIIFDVILEKI
;
A
#
# COMPACT_ATOMS: atom_id res chain seq x y z
N ASP A 1 6.82 -7.09 -17.91
CA ASP A 1 7.85 -7.17 -16.86
C ASP A 1 7.21 -6.87 -15.50
N VAL A 2 7.33 -7.81 -14.55
CA VAL A 2 6.85 -7.60 -13.18
C VAL A 2 8.00 -7.08 -12.33
N CYS A 3 7.85 -5.88 -11.77
CA CYS A 3 8.82 -5.27 -10.85
C CYS A 3 8.19 -5.12 -9.46
N SER A 4 8.88 -5.54 -8.42
CA SER A 4 8.47 -5.36 -7.03
C SER A 4 9.45 -4.45 -6.31
N SER A 5 8.93 -3.46 -5.59
CA SER A 5 9.74 -2.62 -4.69
C SER A 5 9.39 -3.01 -3.26
N ASP A 6 10.40 -3.38 -2.49
CA ASP A 6 10.25 -4.11 -1.24
C ASP A 6 10.85 -3.36 -0.05
N LEU A 7 10.03 -3.18 0.99
CA LEU A 7 10.41 -2.72 2.32
C LEU A 7 10.37 -3.92 3.29
N ASN A 8 11.50 -4.60 3.46
CA ASN A 8 11.71 -5.58 4.54
C ASN A 8 10.64 -6.70 4.62
N VAL A 9 10.39 -7.40 3.51
CA VAL A 9 9.47 -8.54 3.47
C VAL A 9 10.19 -9.82 3.90
N SER A 10 9.58 -10.58 4.80
CA SER A 10 10.10 -11.86 5.30
C SER A 10 9.83 -13.04 4.35
N VAL A 11 9.00 -12.85 3.33
CA VAL A 11 8.60 -13.89 2.37
C VAL A 11 9.63 -14.00 1.25
N ARG A 12 10.01 -15.23 0.89
CA ARG A 12 10.90 -15.46 -0.26
C ARG A 12 10.22 -15.07 -1.57
N ILE A 13 10.79 -14.07 -2.24
CA ILE A 13 10.32 -13.64 -3.55
C ILE A 13 10.89 -14.58 -4.62
N PRO A 14 10.07 -15.13 -5.53
CA PRO A 14 10.56 -15.95 -6.63
C PRO A 14 11.54 -15.19 -7.53
N SER A 15 12.57 -15.86 -8.02
CA SER A 15 13.64 -15.26 -8.83
C SER A 15 13.20 -14.78 -10.22
N VAL A 16 11.98 -15.10 -10.62
CA VAL A 16 11.40 -14.62 -11.90
C VAL A 16 11.00 -13.13 -11.85
N PHE A 17 10.90 -12.55 -10.66
CA PHE A 17 10.55 -11.15 -10.50
C PHE A 17 11.80 -10.26 -10.44
N ASN A 18 11.72 -9.11 -11.08
CA ASN A 18 12.73 -8.07 -10.92
C ASN A 18 12.44 -7.31 -9.62
N VAL A 19 13.37 -7.37 -8.66
CA VAL A 19 13.20 -6.81 -7.31
C VAL A 19 14.14 -5.63 -7.12
N ILE A 20 13.57 -4.47 -6.75
CA ILE A 20 14.33 -3.29 -6.35
C ILE A 20 14.20 -3.15 -4.84
N LYS A 21 15.29 -3.37 -4.12
CA LYS A 21 15.33 -3.19 -2.67
C LYS A 21 15.44 -1.71 -2.31
N VAL A 22 14.61 -1.28 -1.38
CA VAL A 22 14.56 0.08 -0.85
C VAL A 22 14.39 0.04 0.67
N GLU A 23 14.99 0.99 1.37
CA GLU A 23 14.95 1.07 2.84
C GLU A 23 14.12 2.24 3.34
N THR A 24 13.87 3.22 2.49
CA THR A 24 13.16 4.45 2.85
C THR A 24 12.03 4.77 1.89
N ALA A 25 11.01 5.48 2.38
CA ALA A 25 9.94 6.02 1.52
C ALA A 25 10.48 6.94 0.39
N GLY A 26 11.60 7.62 0.63
CA GLY A 26 12.26 8.44 -0.37
C GLY A 26 12.87 7.64 -1.51
N GLU A 27 13.53 6.53 -1.18
CA GLU A 27 14.08 5.59 -2.17
C GLU A 27 12.98 4.89 -2.95
N MET A 28 11.91 4.44 -2.26
CA MET A 28 10.74 3.87 -2.90
C MET A 28 10.12 4.85 -3.89
N ASN A 29 9.87 6.09 -3.49
CA ASN A 29 9.34 7.13 -4.37
C ASN A 29 10.23 7.35 -5.61
N LYS A 30 11.55 7.36 -5.43
CA LYS A 30 12.51 7.53 -6.52
C LYS A 30 12.49 6.34 -7.50
N ALA A 31 12.41 5.11 -6.99
CA ALA A 31 12.30 3.90 -7.81
C ALA A 31 10.99 3.89 -8.60
N ILE A 32 9.87 4.18 -7.94
CA ILE A 32 8.53 4.23 -8.55
C ILE A 32 8.49 5.28 -9.66
N LYS A 33 8.97 6.50 -9.44
CA LYS A 33 9.02 7.55 -10.48
C LYS A 33 9.76 7.14 -11.74
N LYS A 34 10.77 6.29 -11.60
CA LYS A 34 11.53 5.77 -12.74
C LYS A 34 10.78 4.70 -13.53
N LEU A 35 9.96 3.90 -12.85
CA LEU A 35 9.31 2.71 -13.44
C LEU A 35 7.92 2.99 -14.00
N ILE A 36 7.11 3.76 -13.28
CA ILE A 36 5.69 4.00 -13.57
C ILE A 36 5.41 4.41 -15.02
N PRO A 37 6.21 5.25 -15.69
CA PRO A 37 5.93 5.66 -17.07
C PRO A 37 5.86 4.52 -18.10
N SER A 38 6.37 3.34 -17.76
CA SER A 38 6.41 2.17 -18.66
C SER A 38 5.61 0.96 -18.13
N GLN A 39 4.73 1.17 -17.14
CA GLN A 39 3.95 0.10 -16.55
C GLN A 39 2.47 0.25 -16.89
N ASP A 40 1.76 -0.87 -17.06
CA ASP A 40 0.32 -0.91 -17.34
C ASP A 40 -0.49 -0.99 -16.05
N ILE A 41 0.06 -1.63 -15.00
CA ILE A 41 -0.60 -1.84 -13.71
C ILE A 41 0.35 -1.47 -12.58
N PHE A 42 -0.15 -0.77 -11.56
CA PHE A 42 0.56 -0.55 -10.32
C PHE A 42 -0.29 -0.94 -9.11
N ILE A 43 0.21 -1.87 -8.30
CA ILE A 43 -0.46 -2.35 -7.09
C ILE A 43 0.30 -1.83 -5.86
N SER A 44 -0.29 -0.88 -5.14
CA SER A 44 0.29 -0.23 -3.97
C SER A 44 -0.11 -0.96 -2.68
N THR A 45 0.67 -1.95 -2.26
CA THR A 45 0.43 -2.73 -1.04
C THR A 45 1.27 -2.28 0.16
N ALA A 46 2.29 -1.46 -0.07
CA ALA A 46 3.24 -1.07 0.97
C ALA A 46 2.62 -0.11 1.99
N ALA A 47 2.77 -0.42 3.27
CA ALA A 47 2.44 0.48 4.38
C ALA A 47 3.55 1.52 4.59
N VAL A 48 3.50 2.61 3.83
CA VAL A 48 4.47 3.71 3.94
C VAL A 48 4.07 4.62 5.09
N SER A 49 4.99 4.91 6.01
CA SER A 49 4.76 5.80 7.14
C SER A 49 4.32 7.20 6.70
N ASP A 50 3.29 7.74 7.35
CA ASP A 50 2.75 9.07 7.07
C ASP A 50 3.66 10.20 7.54
N PHE A 51 4.58 9.91 8.45
CA PHE A 51 5.48 10.88 9.02
C PHE A 51 6.92 10.38 8.99
N LYS A 52 7.86 11.31 8.88
CA LYS A 52 9.30 11.08 9.02
C LYS A 52 9.90 12.12 9.96
N PHE A 53 11.03 11.79 10.55
CA PHE A 53 11.81 12.76 11.32
C PHE A 53 12.22 13.94 10.43
N GLU A 54 12.08 15.14 10.93
CA GLU A 54 12.49 16.35 10.24
C GLU A 54 14.01 16.39 10.11
N ASP A 55 14.69 16.18 11.23
CA ASP A 55 16.15 16.18 11.32
C ASP A 55 16.64 14.79 11.74
N LYS A 56 17.77 14.39 11.18
CA LYS A 56 18.54 13.24 11.65
C LYS A 56 19.63 13.76 12.56
N ASP A 57 19.52 13.48 13.85
CA ASP A 57 20.63 13.74 14.77
C ASP A 57 21.73 12.69 14.48
N THR A 58 22.95 13.19 14.23
CA THR A 58 24.14 12.35 13.99
C THR A 58 24.90 12.07 15.28
N HIS A 59 24.48 12.67 16.40
CA HIS A 59 25.12 12.53 17.70
C HIS A 59 24.35 11.55 18.61
N LYS A 60 25.07 11.00 19.57
CA LYS A 60 24.43 10.18 20.61
C LYS A 60 23.50 11.04 21.44
N ILE A 61 22.23 10.67 21.49
CA ILE A 61 21.21 11.37 22.28
C ILE A 61 21.47 11.14 23.78
N ASP A 62 21.49 12.22 24.55
CA ASP A 62 21.62 12.17 25.99
C ASP A 62 20.29 11.73 26.63
N SER A 63 20.25 10.51 27.17
CA SER A 63 19.06 9.93 27.79
C SER A 63 18.66 10.55 29.12
N SER A 64 19.47 11.46 29.69
CA SER A 64 19.16 12.16 30.97
C SER A 64 18.24 13.37 30.75
N LYS A 65 17.96 13.77 29.52
CA LYS A 65 17.15 14.95 29.16
C LYS A 65 15.90 14.58 28.45
N ALA A 66 14.85 15.38 28.58
CA ALA A 66 13.67 15.28 27.77
C ALA A 66 14.02 15.53 26.27
N LEU A 67 13.52 14.67 25.38
CA LEU A 67 13.72 14.80 23.95
C LEU A 67 12.43 15.25 23.28
N SER A 68 12.48 16.34 22.54
CA SER A 68 11.42 16.75 21.63
C SER A 68 11.75 16.30 20.21
N ILE A 69 10.81 15.65 19.54
CA ILE A 69 10.97 15.13 18.20
C ILE A 69 10.01 15.85 17.27
N ASN A 70 10.54 16.46 16.22
CA ASN A 70 9.75 17.07 15.16
C ASN A 70 9.55 16.07 14.02
N LEU A 71 8.28 15.84 13.66
CA LEU A 71 7.90 14.99 12.55
C LEU A 71 7.29 15.85 11.44
N LYS A 72 7.63 15.51 10.19
CA LYS A 72 7.00 16.11 9.03
C LYS A 72 6.30 15.05 8.15
N PRO A 73 5.21 15.42 7.45
CA PRO A 73 4.52 14.49 6.57
C PRO A 73 5.43 13.88 5.52
N THR A 74 5.23 12.60 5.25
CA THR A 74 5.87 11.90 4.13
C THR A 74 5.05 12.12 2.85
N ILE A 75 5.71 12.07 1.72
CA ILE A 75 5.05 12.16 0.41
C ILE A 75 4.11 10.97 0.24
N LYS A 76 2.85 11.24 -0.12
CA LYS A 76 1.87 10.21 -0.47
C LYS A 76 2.16 9.72 -1.90
N ILE A 77 2.93 8.65 -2.01
CA ILE A 77 3.41 8.10 -3.28
C ILE A 77 2.24 7.80 -4.22
N ILE A 78 1.19 7.17 -3.72
CA ILE A 78 0.03 6.75 -4.51
C ILE A 78 -0.65 7.90 -5.26
N ARG A 79 -0.63 9.12 -4.70
CA ARG A 79 -1.24 10.31 -5.32
C ARG A 79 -0.49 10.83 -6.54
N GLN A 80 0.77 10.41 -6.74
CA GLN A 80 1.59 10.85 -7.86
C GLN A 80 1.49 9.91 -9.08
N ILE A 81 0.92 8.73 -8.91
CA ILE A 81 0.98 7.65 -9.91
C ILE A 81 0.27 8.06 -11.20
N LYS A 82 -0.97 8.55 -11.10
CA LYS A 82 -1.75 9.00 -12.26
C LYS A 82 -1.19 10.28 -12.91
N GLU A 83 -0.41 11.08 -12.19
CA GLU A 83 0.32 12.22 -12.78
C GLU A 83 1.52 11.76 -13.62
N LEU A 84 2.17 10.65 -13.20
CA LEU A 84 3.32 10.07 -13.90
C LEU A 84 2.93 9.22 -15.10
N ASN A 85 1.79 8.54 -15.00
CA ASN A 85 1.20 7.73 -16.06
C ASN A 85 -0.33 7.74 -15.91
N PRO A 86 -1.07 8.58 -16.67
CA PRO A 86 -2.53 8.68 -16.58
C PRO A 86 -3.27 7.38 -16.95
N ASP A 87 -2.69 6.57 -17.82
CA ASP A 87 -3.32 5.36 -18.37
C ASP A 87 -3.11 4.12 -17.50
N ILE A 88 -2.23 4.19 -16.48
CA ILE A 88 -1.92 3.06 -15.62
C ILE A 88 -3.13 2.61 -14.81
N PHE A 89 -3.38 1.30 -14.73
CA PHE A 89 -4.39 0.75 -13.83
C PHE A 89 -3.83 0.74 -12.40
N LEU A 90 -4.39 1.58 -11.53
CA LEU A 90 -3.89 1.85 -10.19
C LEU A 90 -4.73 1.14 -9.11
N VAL A 91 -4.12 0.18 -8.42
CA VAL A 91 -4.74 -0.51 -7.29
C VAL A 91 -4.14 -0.01 -5.97
N GLY A 92 -5.00 0.44 -5.07
CA GLY A 92 -4.63 0.86 -3.72
C GLY A 92 -5.03 -0.15 -2.65
N PHE A 93 -4.32 -0.15 -1.54
CA PHE A 93 -4.72 -0.88 -0.33
C PHE A 93 -5.06 0.09 0.79
N LYS A 94 -6.11 -0.24 1.55
CA LYS A 94 -6.59 0.55 2.69
C LYS A 94 -6.83 -0.37 3.88
N ALA A 95 -5.90 -0.34 4.84
CA ALA A 95 -6.03 -1.05 6.10
C ALA A 95 -6.51 -0.08 7.19
N GLU A 96 -7.52 -0.45 7.93
CA GLU A 96 -8.09 0.31 9.05
C GLU A 96 -8.20 -0.59 10.29
N VAL A 97 -8.48 0.00 11.45
CA VAL A 97 -8.56 -0.69 12.74
C VAL A 97 -9.88 -0.34 13.42
N ASN A 98 -10.62 -1.34 13.89
CA ASN A 98 -11.87 -1.18 14.64
C ASN A 98 -12.89 -0.27 13.91
N ILE A 99 -13.12 -0.54 12.65
CA ILE A 99 -13.96 0.29 11.77
C ILE A 99 -15.20 -0.49 11.30
N SER A 100 -16.34 0.19 11.13
CA SER A 100 -17.52 -0.42 10.53
C SER A 100 -17.30 -0.73 9.04
N LYS A 101 -18.11 -1.65 8.48
CA LYS A 101 -18.09 -1.95 7.05
C LYS A 101 -18.39 -0.70 6.22
N GLU A 102 -19.34 0.09 6.66
CA GLU A 102 -19.79 1.32 5.98
C GLU A 102 -18.66 2.34 5.94
N ASP A 103 -17.97 2.53 7.05
CA ASP A 103 -16.87 3.51 7.17
C ASP A 103 -15.63 3.09 6.39
N ILE A 104 -15.28 1.79 6.38
CA ILE A 104 -14.13 1.31 5.60
C ILE A 104 -14.38 1.45 4.11
N ILE A 105 -15.61 1.20 3.64
CA ILE A 105 -16.00 1.45 2.25
C ILE A 105 -15.95 2.93 1.92
N ALA A 106 -16.43 3.79 2.82
CA ALA A 106 -16.34 5.25 2.64
C ALA A 106 -14.89 5.71 2.55
N SER A 107 -14.01 5.17 3.40
CA SER A 107 -12.56 5.43 3.39
C SER A 107 -11.90 4.97 2.08
N ALA A 108 -12.29 3.81 1.55
CA ALA A 108 -11.83 3.32 0.25
C ALA A 108 -12.27 4.24 -0.90
N LYS A 109 -13.54 4.63 -0.92
CA LYS A 109 -14.08 5.58 -1.92
C LYS A 109 -13.42 6.96 -1.84
N GLN A 110 -13.04 7.39 -0.64
CA GLN A 110 -12.27 8.62 -0.48
C GLN A 110 -10.86 8.49 -1.08
N GLN A 111 -10.21 7.34 -0.92
CA GLN A 111 -8.91 7.09 -1.55
C GLN A 111 -8.99 7.09 -3.08
N ILE A 112 -10.06 6.53 -3.66
CA ILE A 112 -10.33 6.59 -5.10
C ILE A 112 -10.35 8.05 -5.58
N LYS A 113 -11.08 8.91 -4.89
CA LYS A 113 -11.16 10.35 -5.23
C LYS A 113 -9.84 11.08 -5.06
N ASP A 114 -9.11 10.79 -3.97
CA ASP A 114 -7.91 11.53 -3.58
C ASP A 114 -6.67 11.15 -4.41
N ALA A 115 -6.58 9.89 -4.85
CA ALA A 115 -5.42 9.35 -5.52
C ALA A 115 -5.67 8.92 -6.97
N GLY A 116 -6.94 8.92 -7.41
CA GLY A 116 -7.32 8.44 -8.74
C GLY A 116 -7.11 6.93 -8.90
N THR A 117 -7.23 6.15 -7.80
CA THR A 117 -7.13 4.68 -7.90
C THR A 117 -8.33 4.13 -8.66
N ASP A 118 -8.07 3.15 -9.51
CA ASP A 118 -9.12 2.45 -10.26
C ASP A 118 -9.79 1.38 -9.37
N LEU A 119 -9.04 0.85 -8.40
CA LEU A 119 -9.50 -0.19 -7.48
C LEU A 119 -8.88 0.01 -6.09
N VAL A 120 -9.64 -0.19 -5.02
CA VAL A 120 -9.13 -0.19 -3.65
C VAL A 120 -9.49 -1.49 -2.94
N ILE A 121 -8.49 -2.12 -2.35
CA ILE A 121 -8.63 -3.30 -1.51
C ILE A 121 -8.63 -2.84 -0.06
N ALA A 122 -9.78 -2.91 0.59
CA ALA A 122 -9.97 -2.43 1.96
C ALA A 122 -10.12 -3.59 2.95
N ASN A 123 -9.50 -3.49 4.11
CA ASN A 123 -9.62 -4.48 5.17
C ASN A 123 -9.51 -3.87 6.57
N ASP A 124 -10.20 -4.50 7.55
CA ASP A 124 -10.02 -4.23 8.97
C ASP A 124 -8.98 -5.21 9.53
N VAL A 125 -7.88 -4.68 10.07
CA VAL A 125 -6.78 -5.47 10.64
C VAL A 125 -6.91 -5.68 12.16
N SER A 126 -8.02 -5.27 12.76
CA SER A 126 -8.31 -5.51 14.18
C SER A 126 -8.81 -6.93 14.48
N ASP A 127 -9.35 -7.64 13.45
CA ASP A 127 -9.79 -9.03 13.59
C ASP A 127 -8.60 -9.96 13.84
N GLU A 128 -8.70 -10.83 14.85
CA GLU A 128 -7.65 -11.78 15.23
C GLU A 128 -7.19 -12.68 14.07
N ASN A 129 -8.05 -12.90 13.08
CA ASN A 129 -7.75 -13.71 11.89
C ASN A 129 -7.19 -12.89 10.72
N CYS A 130 -7.23 -11.55 10.80
CA CYS A 130 -6.88 -10.63 9.70
C CYS A 130 -5.73 -9.68 10.05
N HIS A 131 -5.08 -9.83 11.21
CA HIS A 131 -4.02 -8.94 11.66
C HIS A 131 -2.77 -9.02 10.77
N PHE A 132 -1.87 -8.04 10.93
CA PHE A 132 -0.57 -8.07 10.27
C PHE A 132 0.22 -9.32 10.68
N GLY A 133 0.69 -10.09 9.69
CA GLY A 133 1.38 -11.37 9.92
C GLY A 133 0.48 -12.60 9.84
N SER A 134 -0.87 -12.47 9.86
CA SER A 134 -1.78 -13.58 9.58
C SER A 134 -1.65 -14.07 8.15
N ASP A 135 -1.84 -15.38 7.89
CA ASP A 135 -1.90 -15.95 6.55
C ASP A 135 -3.26 -15.71 5.86
N ASN A 136 -4.27 -15.34 6.65
CA ASN A 136 -5.62 -15.06 6.17
C ASN A 136 -5.93 -13.57 6.20
N ASN A 137 -6.97 -13.19 5.46
CA ASN A 137 -7.54 -11.85 5.49
C ASN A 137 -9.01 -11.90 5.05
N LYS A 138 -9.72 -10.80 5.31
CA LYS A 138 -11.06 -10.52 4.81
C LYS A 138 -11.02 -9.14 4.17
N VAL A 139 -11.46 -9.02 2.93
CA VAL A 139 -11.33 -7.76 2.21
C VAL A 139 -12.62 -7.35 1.51
N TRP A 140 -12.75 -6.06 1.25
CA TRP A 140 -13.69 -5.48 0.31
C TRP A 140 -12.90 -4.92 -0.88
N ILE A 141 -13.27 -5.37 -2.07
CA ILE A 141 -12.75 -4.82 -3.32
C ILE A 141 -13.72 -3.73 -3.74
N VAL A 142 -13.25 -2.50 -3.82
CA VAL A 142 -14.08 -1.30 -3.98
C VAL A 142 -13.63 -0.52 -5.22
N ASP A 143 -14.59 -0.30 -6.11
CA ASP A 143 -14.56 0.64 -7.22
C ASP A 143 -15.94 1.32 -7.31
N ASP A 144 -16.57 1.34 -8.47
CA ASP A 144 -17.98 1.72 -8.60
C ASP A 144 -18.89 0.70 -7.90
N ASP A 145 -18.50 -0.57 -7.92
CA ASP A 145 -19.13 -1.69 -7.22
C ASP A 145 -18.39 -2.03 -5.92
N ILE A 146 -18.97 -2.95 -5.13
CA ILE A 146 -18.37 -3.44 -3.89
C ILE A 146 -18.46 -4.96 -3.86
N VAL A 147 -17.32 -5.63 -3.98
CA VAL A 147 -17.20 -7.08 -3.85
C VAL A 147 -16.68 -7.43 -2.45
N SER A 148 -17.43 -8.22 -1.69
CA SER A 148 -17.00 -8.72 -0.37
C SER A 148 -16.34 -10.08 -0.53
N VAL A 149 -15.07 -10.18 -0.15
CA VAL A 149 -14.33 -11.42 -0.08
C VAL A 149 -14.30 -11.88 1.39
N PRO A 150 -14.91 -13.02 1.73
CA PRO A 150 -14.92 -13.53 3.10
C PRO A 150 -13.50 -13.89 3.56
N LEU A 151 -13.37 -14.25 4.85
CA LEU A 151 -12.10 -14.73 5.40
C LEU A 151 -11.55 -15.88 4.55
N SER A 152 -10.41 -15.64 3.93
CA SER A 152 -9.75 -16.54 2.99
C SER A 152 -8.24 -16.38 3.12
N SER A 153 -7.47 -17.32 2.58
CA SER A 153 -6.02 -17.17 2.54
C SER A 153 -5.61 -15.97 1.69
N LYS A 154 -4.52 -15.31 2.07
CA LYS A 154 -3.97 -14.18 1.28
C LYS A 154 -3.68 -14.57 -0.17
N LYS A 155 -3.35 -15.85 -0.41
CA LYS A 155 -3.14 -16.37 -1.77
C LYS A 155 -4.43 -16.41 -2.59
N GLU A 156 -5.53 -16.89 -1.99
CA GLU A 156 -6.84 -16.90 -2.66
C GLU A 156 -7.33 -15.49 -2.92
N ILE A 157 -7.20 -14.59 -1.92
CA ILE A 157 -7.55 -13.17 -2.09
C ILE A 157 -6.74 -12.53 -3.23
N ALA A 158 -5.44 -12.80 -3.30
CA ALA A 158 -4.61 -12.29 -4.39
C ALA A 158 -5.09 -12.77 -5.76
N ASN A 159 -5.47 -14.04 -5.91
CA ASN A 159 -6.05 -14.55 -7.15
C ASN A 159 -7.35 -13.83 -7.51
N ILE A 160 -8.26 -13.66 -6.56
CA ILE A 160 -9.53 -12.92 -6.78
C ILE A 160 -9.25 -11.47 -7.21
N ILE A 161 -8.29 -10.80 -6.57
CA ILE A 161 -7.90 -9.43 -6.95
C ILE A 161 -7.38 -9.40 -8.38
N PHE A 162 -6.52 -10.35 -8.77
CA PHE A 162 -6.01 -10.41 -10.14
C PHE A 162 -7.10 -10.71 -11.15
N ASP A 163 -8.05 -11.60 -10.84
CA ASP A 163 -9.20 -11.89 -11.70
C ASP A 163 -10.03 -10.62 -11.94
N VAL A 164 -10.33 -9.86 -10.87
CA VAL A 164 -11.04 -8.57 -10.97
C VAL A 164 -10.25 -7.54 -11.80
N ILE A 165 -8.93 -7.46 -11.63
CA ILE A 165 -8.09 -6.55 -12.43
C ILE A 165 -8.16 -6.94 -13.91
N LEU A 166 -8.01 -8.23 -14.24
CA LEU A 166 -8.01 -8.73 -15.62
C LEU A 166 -9.36 -8.56 -16.33
N GLU A 167 -10.46 -8.51 -15.60
CA GLU A 167 -11.78 -8.21 -16.16
C GLU A 167 -11.97 -6.72 -16.53
N LYS A 168 -11.11 -5.83 -16.00
CA LYS A 168 -11.24 -4.37 -16.14
C LYS A 168 -10.24 -3.73 -17.10
N ILE A 169 -9.20 -4.45 -17.49
CA ILE A 169 -8.18 -4.02 -18.45
C ILE A 169 -8.32 -4.82 -19.74
#